data_09e18e7a1c99455f132955770e958bf6
#
_entry.id   09e18e7a1c99455f132955770e958bf6
#
_cell.length_a   1.000
_cell.length_b   1.000
_cell.length_c   1.000
_cell.angle_alpha   90.00
_cell.angle_beta   90.00
_cell.angle_gamma   90.00
#
_symmetry.space_group_name_H-M   'P 1'
#
loop_
_entity.id
_entity.type
_entity.pdbx_description
1 polymer ?
#
loop_
_entity_poly.entity_id
_entity_poly.type
_entity_poly.pdbx_seq_one_letter_code
_entity_poly.pdbx_strand_id
1 'polypeptide(L)'
;MPSGNEQPERPTTRNQAQARLVEQAFEQAGIAVSRHPSRGAGEPGQQALLGQAEAEEVDFLHQTGTILVRDEDVARVQGVIGTATVVDSLIVGVTVLSLEGTRFPTTIEALNEIDAQLGVGVATPNHVLSIAPAGMCPATEPEEVPGDADPDPGVCADRHEGSGVLIHVPDTGLLRGAAAAHPWLAGVEPGNKEDPFPQPPPPDPMPPYTGHGTFIAGVARCMAPAAQVVVENILSLNGAHLESEIIRGLYDALDRSPDVICLSAGTRTRYGLPPLAFEVFLRRLREHKGVVLVAAGGNDGDRGPYWPAAFPGVVSVGALSANWRSRASFSNYGGWVDVYAPGEGLVNAFASGVYECKEPPHAGERRSFHGMARWSGTSFATPLVAGLIAARMSRTGENGRQAAKALLAQARTQAIRGVGAVLLPGQDESRR
;
A
#
# COMPACT_ATOMS: atom_id res chain seq x y z
N MET A 1 40.14 -28.03 -21.91
CA MET A 1 38.79 -27.65 -22.37
C MET A 1 37.88 -27.61 -21.16
N PRO A 2 37.56 -26.45 -20.60
CA PRO A 2 36.41 -26.31 -19.70
C PRO A 2 35.24 -25.83 -20.53
N SER A 3 34.23 -26.66 -20.70
CA SER A 3 32.93 -26.31 -21.26
C SER A 3 32.02 -25.82 -20.13
N GLY A 4 32.18 -24.60 -19.75
CA GLY A 4 31.21 -23.87 -18.96
C GLY A 4 30.21 -23.21 -19.92
N ASN A 5 29.07 -23.85 -20.11
CA ASN A 5 27.92 -23.24 -20.77
C ASN A 5 27.16 -22.39 -19.71
N GLU A 6 27.78 -21.29 -19.29
CA GLU A 6 27.06 -20.26 -18.54
C GLU A 6 26.10 -19.59 -19.52
N GLN A 7 24.85 -20.00 -19.45
CA GLN A 7 23.78 -19.23 -20.08
C GLN A 7 23.80 -17.84 -19.43
N PRO A 8 23.75 -16.76 -20.21
CA PRO A 8 23.70 -15.42 -19.63
C PRO A 8 22.49 -15.33 -18.70
N GLU A 9 22.72 -14.95 -17.43
CA GLU A 9 21.67 -14.71 -16.47
C GLU A 9 20.67 -13.72 -17.07
N ARG A 10 19.39 -14.09 -17.09
CA ARG A 10 18.34 -13.20 -17.58
C ARG A 10 18.26 -11.96 -16.69
N PRO A 11 18.05 -10.77 -17.26
CA PRO A 11 17.92 -9.56 -16.45
C PRO A 11 16.74 -9.72 -15.47
N THR A 12 17.01 -9.46 -14.19
CA THR A 12 15.99 -9.45 -13.12
C THR A 12 14.92 -8.42 -13.46
N THR A 13 13.66 -8.79 -13.43
CA THR A 13 12.58 -7.83 -13.60
C THR A 13 12.44 -6.98 -12.33
N ARG A 14 11.82 -5.82 -12.46
CA ARG A 14 11.55 -4.94 -11.32
C ARG A 14 10.70 -5.63 -10.25
N ASN A 15 9.65 -6.35 -10.68
CA ASN A 15 8.80 -7.17 -9.81
C ASN A 15 9.62 -8.18 -8.99
N GLN A 16 10.53 -8.91 -9.64
CA GLN A 16 11.40 -9.88 -8.98
C GLN A 16 12.35 -9.21 -7.98
N ALA A 17 12.89 -8.02 -8.29
CA ALA A 17 13.76 -7.27 -7.40
C ALA A 17 13.01 -6.85 -6.12
N GLN A 18 11.81 -6.30 -6.26
CA GLN A 18 10.97 -5.91 -5.14
C GLN A 18 10.53 -7.10 -4.28
N ALA A 19 10.08 -8.18 -4.90
CA ALA A 19 9.70 -9.40 -4.17
C ALA A 19 10.87 -9.93 -3.32
N ARG A 20 12.10 -9.92 -3.86
CA ARG A 20 13.31 -10.32 -3.12
C ARG A 20 13.60 -9.42 -1.93
N LEU A 21 13.43 -8.09 -2.07
CA LEU A 21 13.64 -7.14 -0.96
C LEU A 21 12.68 -7.40 0.19
N VAL A 22 11.41 -7.67 -0.12
CA VAL A 22 10.40 -8.01 0.87
C VAL A 22 10.72 -9.36 1.52
N GLU A 23 10.99 -10.40 0.74
CA GLU A 23 11.35 -11.73 1.26
C GLU A 23 12.55 -11.68 2.21
N GLN A 24 13.61 -10.96 1.83
CA GLN A 24 14.79 -10.78 2.68
C GLN A 24 14.45 -10.12 4.03
N ALA A 25 13.56 -9.12 4.03
CA ALA A 25 13.14 -8.47 5.27
C ALA A 25 12.33 -9.42 6.16
N PHE A 26 11.46 -10.22 5.58
CA PHE A 26 10.68 -11.23 6.32
C PHE A 26 11.59 -12.34 6.87
N GLU A 27 12.56 -12.83 6.08
CA GLU A 27 13.55 -13.80 6.52
C GLU A 27 14.38 -13.28 7.70
N GLN A 28 14.85 -12.04 7.63
CA GLN A 28 15.57 -11.38 8.73
C GLN A 28 14.72 -11.24 10.00
N ALA A 29 13.40 -11.11 9.85
CA ALA A 29 12.45 -11.09 10.95
C ALA A 29 12.06 -12.50 11.44
N GLY A 30 12.57 -13.57 10.84
CA GLY A 30 12.23 -14.94 11.18
C GLY A 30 10.85 -15.39 10.71
N ILE A 31 10.26 -14.71 9.73
CA ILE A 31 8.95 -15.00 9.18
C ILE A 31 9.11 -15.62 7.78
N ALA A 32 8.70 -16.87 7.63
CA ALA A 32 8.75 -17.53 6.33
C ALA A 32 7.59 -17.05 5.43
N VAL A 33 7.93 -16.64 4.21
CA VAL A 33 6.95 -16.27 3.18
C VAL A 33 7.16 -17.10 1.92
N SER A 34 6.10 -17.31 1.15
CA SER A 34 6.11 -18.05 -0.11
C SER A 34 5.53 -17.19 -1.22
N ARG A 35 6.08 -17.39 -2.43
CA ARG A 35 5.59 -16.79 -3.67
C ARG A 35 4.40 -17.57 -4.21
N HIS A 36 3.41 -16.87 -4.70
CA HIS A 36 2.41 -17.44 -5.59
C HIS A 36 2.67 -16.91 -7.02
N PRO A 37 2.86 -17.80 -8.03
CA PRO A 37 3.13 -17.38 -9.39
C PRO A 37 1.94 -16.68 -10.01
N SER A 38 2.19 -15.75 -10.94
CA SER A 38 1.14 -15.09 -11.71
C SER A 38 0.40 -16.07 -12.61
N ARG A 39 -0.86 -15.77 -12.92
CA ARG A 39 -1.78 -16.64 -13.69
C ARG A 39 -1.37 -16.94 -15.14
N GLY A 40 -0.23 -16.42 -15.63
CA GLY A 40 0.36 -16.80 -16.91
C GLY A 40 0.91 -18.23 -16.94
N ALA A 41 1.13 -18.86 -15.79
CA ALA A 41 1.44 -20.27 -15.68
C ALA A 41 0.15 -21.09 -15.83
N GLY A 42 -0.33 -21.25 -17.08
CA GLY A 42 -1.51 -22.04 -17.42
C GLY A 42 -1.47 -23.47 -16.89
N GLU A 43 -2.60 -24.20 -17.02
CA GLU A 43 -2.71 -25.62 -16.64
C GLU A 43 -1.48 -26.45 -17.06
N PRO A 44 -1.13 -27.55 -16.36
CA PRO A 44 0.12 -28.30 -16.53
C PRO A 44 0.52 -28.66 -17.99
N GLY A 45 -0.42 -28.57 -18.94
CA GLY A 45 -0.18 -28.78 -20.38
C GLY A 45 0.20 -27.51 -21.17
N GLN A 46 -0.01 -26.31 -20.67
CA GLN A 46 0.33 -25.04 -21.33
C GLN A 46 1.69 -24.47 -20.89
N GLN A 47 2.21 -24.90 -19.74
CA GLN A 47 3.52 -24.47 -19.22
C GLN A 47 4.69 -24.78 -20.17
N ALA A 48 4.54 -25.76 -21.05
CA ALA A 48 5.58 -26.11 -22.03
C ALA A 48 5.65 -25.16 -23.24
N LEU A 49 4.64 -24.33 -23.47
CA LEU A 49 4.55 -23.40 -24.62
C LEU A 49 4.80 -21.93 -24.23
N LEU A 50 4.58 -21.57 -22.96
CA LEU A 50 4.91 -20.26 -22.41
C LEU A 50 6.31 -20.35 -21.83
N GLY A 51 7.23 -19.53 -22.31
CA GLY A 51 8.64 -19.61 -21.90
C GLY A 51 8.80 -19.43 -20.39
N GLN A 52 9.83 -20.04 -19.79
CA GLN A 52 10.14 -19.98 -18.33
C GLN A 52 10.11 -18.58 -17.71
N ALA A 53 10.12 -17.51 -18.52
CA ALA A 53 10.06 -16.11 -18.05
C ALA A 53 8.72 -15.73 -17.38
N GLU A 54 7.58 -16.28 -17.83
CA GLU A 54 6.27 -16.00 -17.26
C GLU A 54 6.00 -16.79 -15.96
N ALA A 55 6.72 -17.91 -15.76
CA ALA A 55 6.62 -18.71 -14.54
C ALA A 55 7.34 -18.08 -13.33
N GLU A 56 8.14 -17.04 -13.53
CA GLU A 56 8.90 -16.36 -12.48
C GLU A 56 8.24 -15.06 -11.97
N GLU A 57 7.16 -14.60 -12.59
CA GLU A 57 6.40 -13.45 -12.08
C GLU A 57 5.58 -13.84 -10.85
N VAL A 58 5.70 -13.00 -9.80
CA VAL A 58 5.02 -13.18 -8.53
C VAL A 58 3.69 -12.45 -8.58
N ASP A 59 2.57 -13.17 -8.37
CA ASP A 59 1.24 -12.56 -8.25
C ASP A 59 1.04 -11.97 -6.85
N PHE A 60 1.34 -12.72 -5.82
CA PHE A 60 1.35 -12.27 -4.43
C PHE A 60 2.31 -13.09 -3.54
N LEU A 61 2.66 -12.51 -2.40
CA LEU A 61 3.37 -13.18 -1.31
C LEU A 61 2.40 -13.52 -0.18
N HIS A 62 2.66 -14.60 0.53
CA HIS A 62 1.90 -14.98 1.71
C HIS A 62 2.77 -15.66 2.76
N GLN A 63 2.36 -15.58 4.02
CA GLN A 63 3.02 -16.31 5.10
C GLN A 63 2.92 -17.82 4.88
N THR A 64 4.06 -18.50 4.93
CA THR A 64 4.14 -19.96 4.79
C THR A 64 3.53 -20.64 6.00
N GLY A 65 2.75 -21.71 5.77
CA GLY A 65 2.23 -22.56 6.83
C GLY A 65 1.14 -21.92 7.70
N THR A 66 0.54 -20.81 7.25
CA THR A 66 -0.57 -20.16 7.97
C THR A 66 -1.73 -19.84 7.05
N ILE A 67 -2.95 -19.82 7.61
CA ILE A 67 -4.18 -19.40 6.95
C ILE A 67 -4.99 -18.48 7.87
N LEU A 68 -5.79 -17.61 7.28
CA LEU A 68 -6.79 -16.78 7.96
C LEU A 68 -8.16 -17.40 7.80
N VAL A 69 -8.92 -17.46 8.89
CA VAL A 69 -10.27 -18.05 8.94
C VAL A 69 -11.18 -17.17 9.79
N ARG A 70 -12.46 -17.02 9.42
CA ARG A 70 -13.41 -16.36 10.31
C ARG A 70 -13.60 -17.20 11.57
N ASP A 71 -13.76 -16.57 12.73
CA ASP A 71 -13.91 -17.27 14.03
C ASP A 71 -15.02 -18.32 13.98
N GLU A 72 -16.12 -18.02 13.30
CA GLU A 72 -17.28 -18.91 13.13
C GLU A 72 -17.00 -20.14 12.27
N ASP A 73 -15.99 -20.09 11.40
CA ASP A 73 -15.63 -21.18 10.49
C ASP A 73 -14.47 -22.05 10.99
N VAL A 74 -13.80 -21.68 12.09
CA VAL A 74 -12.60 -22.39 12.61
C VAL A 74 -12.85 -23.89 12.79
N ALA A 75 -13.94 -24.26 13.47
CA ALA A 75 -14.25 -25.68 13.72
C ALA A 75 -14.51 -26.46 12.42
N ARG A 76 -15.15 -25.84 11.42
CA ARG A 76 -15.41 -26.45 10.09
C ARG A 76 -14.11 -26.67 9.34
N VAL A 77 -13.23 -25.67 9.35
CA VAL A 77 -11.91 -25.74 8.70
C VAL A 77 -11.03 -26.79 9.35
N GLN A 78 -10.97 -26.82 10.71
CA GLN A 78 -10.24 -27.88 11.44
C GLN A 78 -10.78 -29.28 11.15
N GLY A 79 -12.09 -29.43 10.87
CA GLY A 79 -12.68 -30.68 10.44
C GLY A 79 -12.12 -31.19 9.11
N VAL A 80 -11.68 -30.29 8.23
CA VAL A 80 -11.10 -30.61 6.91
C VAL A 80 -9.60 -30.88 6.99
N ILE A 81 -8.84 -29.96 7.65
CA ILE A 81 -7.38 -30.01 7.62
C ILE A 81 -6.75 -30.78 8.79
N GLY A 82 -7.55 -31.18 9.77
CA GLY A 82 -7.09 -31.75 11.04
C GLY A 82 -6.89 -30.66 12.10
N THR A 83 -6.37 -31.04 13.27
CA THR A 83 -6.18 -30.11 14.38
C THR A 83 -5.05 -29.12 14.08
N ALA A 84 -5.41 -27.99 13.50
CA ALA A 84 -4.50 -26.86 13.32
C ALA A 84 -4.42 -26.05 14.62
N THR A 85 -3.24 -25.52 14.93
CA THR A 85 -3.01 -24.73 16.14
C THR A 85 -3.43 -23.27 15.88
N VAL A 86 -4.19 -22.68 16.82
CA VAL A 86 -4.45 -21.23 16.82
C VAL A 86 -3.15 -20.52 17.18
N VAL A 87 -2.64 -19.71 16.25
CA VAL A 87 -1.42 -18.90 16.46
C VAL A 87 -1.79 -17.56 17.08
N ASP A 88 -2.89 -16.99 16.61
CA ASP A 88 -3.34 -15.66 17.01
C ASP A 88 -4.86 -15.53 16.86
N SER A 89 -5.49 -14.89 17.84
CA SER A 89 -6.92 -14.55 17.85
C SER A 89 -7.16 -13.08 18.23
N LEU A 90 -6.12 -12.24 18.16
CA LEU A 90 -6.20 -10.81 18.56
C LEU A 90 -6.93 -9.96 17.53
N ILE A 91 -7.17 -10.47 16.34
CA ILE A 91 -8.01 -9.77 15.34
C ILE A 91 -9.46 -10.19 15.60
N VAL A 92 -10.29 -9.23 15.99
CA VAL A 92 -11.71 -9.48 16.27
C VAL A 92 -12.40 -10.07 15.03
N GLY A 93 -12.89 -11.29 15.14
CA GLY A 93 -13.61 -12.00 14.07
C GLY A 93 -12.74 -12.79 13.10
N VAL A 94 -11.40 -12.85 13.31
CA VAL A 94 -10.47 -13.61 12.47
C VAL A 94 -9.46 -14.34 13.31
N THR A 95 -9.33 -15.64 13.06
CA THR A 95 -8.34 -16.52 13.67
C THR A 95 -7.23 -16.85 12.67
N VAL A 96 -5.98 -16.74 13.11
CA VAL A 96 -4.80 -17.20 12.37
C VAL A 96 -4.52 -18.65 12.78
N LEU A 97 -4.59 -19.58 11.83
CA LEU A 97 -4.30 -21.00 12.07
C LEU A 97 -2.94 -21.36 11.49
N SER A 98 -2.12 -22.07 12.30
CA SER A 98 -0.91 -22.75 11.81
C SER A 98 -1.28 -24.10 11.22
N LEU A 99 -0.66 -24.42 10.09
CA LEU A 99 -0.77 -25.72 9.43
C LEU A 99 0.26 -26.74 9.97
N GLU A 100 1.10 -26.32 10.92
CA GLU A 100 2.09 -27.21 11.54
C GLU A 100 1.39 -28.42 12.20
N GLY A 101 1.87 -29.62 11.91
CA GLY A 101 1.26 -30.87 12.37
C GLY A 101 0.03 -31.32 11.58
N THR A 102 -0.42 -30.58 10.59
CA THR A 102 -1.45 -31.05 9.64
C THR A 102 -0.83 -31.93 8.55
N ARG A 103 -1.68 -32.57 7.74
CA ARG A 103 -1.24 -33.40 6.61
C ARG A 103 -0.83 -32.61 5.36
N PHE A 104 -0.95 -31.28 5.38
CA PHE A 104 -0.73 -30.45 4.20
C PHE A 104 0.66 -29.85 4.23
N PRO A 105 1.50 -30.11 3.20
CA PRO A 105 2.88 -29.63 3.14
C PRO A 105 2.96 -28.12 2.80
N THR A 106 1.93 -27.56 2.17
CA THR A 106 1.90 -26.14 1.78
C THR A 106 0.58 -25.45 2.11
N THR A 107 0.62 -24.14 2.31
CA THR A 107 -0.57 -23.29 2.52
C THR A 107 -1.58 -23.46 1.38
N ILE A 108 -1.10 -23.49 0.14
CA ILE A 108 -1.98 -23.54 -1.05
C ILE A 108 -2.69 -24.90 -1.15
N GLU A 109 -2.02 -26.01 -0.82
CA GLU A 109 -2.66 -27.33 -0.83
C GLU A 109 -3.75 -27.43 0.25
N ALA A 110 -3.51 -26.90 1.45
CA ALA A 110 -4.52 -26.83 2.49
C ALA A 110 -5.74 -26.01 2.05
N LEU A 111 -5.51 -24.85 1.44
CA LEU A 111 -6.57 -23.99 0.93
C LEU A 111 -7.36 -24.65 -0.22
N ASN A 112 -6.69 -25.37 -1.12
CA ASN A 112 -7.37 -26.11 -2.18
C ASN A 112 -8.33 -27.18 -1.62
N GLU A 113 -7.91 -27.89 -0.57
CA GLU A 113 -8.78 -28.90 0.08
C GLU A 113 -9.96 -28.24 0.82
N ILE A 114 -9.71 -27.11 1.52
CA ILE A 114 -10.77 -26.34 2.18
C ILE A 114 -11.78 -25.84 1.13
N ASP A 115 -11.32 -25.28 0.02
CA ASP A 115 -12.19 -24.79 -1.05
C ASP A 115 -13.06 -25.90 -1.66
N ALA A 116 -12.47 -27.10 -1.85
CA ALA A 116 -13.19 -28.25 -2.39
C ALA A 116 -14.32 -28.75 -1.48
N GLN A 117 -14.14 -28.65 -0.15
CA GLN A 117 -15.10 -29.19 0.81
C GLN A 117 -16.06 -28.14 1.39
N LEU A 118 -15.58 -26.89 1.60
CA LEU A 118 -16.35 -25.86 2.29
C LEU A 118 -16.70 -24.66 1.39
N GLY A 119 -16.07 -24.56 0.22
CA GLY A 119 -16.25 -23.45 -0.71
C GLY A 119 -15.10 -22.44 -0.65
N VAL A 120 -14.91 -21.76 -1.77
CA VAL A 120 -13.83 -20.78 -1.97
C VAL A 120 -14.05 -19.55 -1.07
N GLY A 121 -12.97 -19.09 -0.39
CA GLY A 121 -13.00 -17.90 0.46
C GLY A 121 -13.44 -18.13 1.90
N VAL A 122 -13.70 -19.37 2.32
CA VAL A 122 -13.89 -19.73 3.75
C VAL A 122 -12.60 -19.54 4.54
N ALA A 123 -11.47 -19.84 3.92
CA ALA A 123 -10.13 -19.52 4.41
C ALA A 123 -9.32 -18.82 3.32
N THR A 124 -8.36 -17.99 3.73
CA THR A 124 -7.44 -17.31 2.81
C THR A 124 -5.99 -17.44 3.29
N PRO A 125 -4.99 -17.28 2.41
CA PRO A 125 -3.62 -17.09 2.87
C PRO A 125 -3.54 -15.83 3.76
N ASN A 126 -2.60 -15.80 4.69
CA ASN A 126 -2.20 -14.55 5.33
C ASN A 126 -1.29 -13.80 4.34
N HIS A 127 -1.89 -12.93 3.52
CA HIS A 127 -1.19 -12.24 2.46
C HIS A 127 -0.14 -11.27 3.00
N VAL A 128 0.88 -11.00 2.22
CA VAL A 128 1.78 -9.86 2.44
C VAL A 128 1.22 -8.68 1.66
N LEU A 129 0.93 -7.59 2.35
CA LEU A 129 0.68 -6.30 1.74
C LEU A 129 1.95 -5.48 1.80
N SER A 130 2.19 -4.70 0.76
CA SER A 130 3.35 -3.82 0.72
C SER A 130 3.03 -2.52 0.00
N ILE A 131 3.86 -1.51 0.23
CA ILE A 131 3.92 -0.30 -0.60
C ILE A 131 4.48 -0.63 -1.99
N ALA A 132 5.13 -1.80 -2.10
CA ALA A 132 5.68 -2.36 -3.32
C ALA A 132 5.16 -3.79 -3.51
N PRO A 133 3.89 -4.03 -3.86
CA PRO A 133 3.45 -5.37 -4.22
C PRO A 133 4.09 -5.81 -5.53
N ALA A 134 3.90 -7.08 -5.85
CA ALA A 134 4.51 -7.83 -6.93
C ALA A 134 4.58 -7.17 -8.33
N GLY A 135 4.56 -5.88 -8.46
CA GLY A 135 4.55 -5.22 -9.74
C GLY A 135 4.92 -3.77 -9.84
N MET A 136 5.30 -3.05 -8.86
CA MET A 136 5.76 -1.63 -8.93
C MET A 136 5.03 -0.69 -7.96
N CYS A 137 5.52 -0.60 -6.72
CA CYS A 137 5.12 0.50 -5.85
C CYS A 137 6.27 0.85 -4.87
N PRO A 138 6.61 2.08 -4.69
CA PRO A 138 6.24 3.20 -5.57
C PRO A 138 6.57 2.91 -7.03
N ALA A 139 5.92 3.60 -7.96
CA ALA A 139 6.12 3.36 -9.39
C ALA A 139 7.55 3.67 -9.87
N THR A 140 8.30 4.44 -9.07
CA THR A 140 9.73 4.73 -9.28
C THR A 140 10.47 4.62 -7.95
N GLU A 141 11.78 4.53 -8.01
CA GLU A 141 12.63 4.85 -6.86
C GLU A 141 12.74 6.37 -6.73
N PRO A 142 13.04 6.90 -5.52
CA PRO A 142 13.10 8.34 -5.33
C PRO A 142 14.21 8.97 -6.21
N GLU A 143 13.91 10.15 -6.77
CA GLU A 143 14.81 10.93 -7.61
C GLU A 143 15.30 12.17 -6.86
N GLU A 144 16.54 12.55 -7.12
CA GLU A 144 17.16 13.71 -6.50
C GLU A 144 16.47 15.02 -6.94
N VAL A 145 16.28 15.90 -5.98
CA VAL A 145 15.90 17.31 -6.21
C VAL A 145 16.70 18.18 -5.24
N PRO A 146 16.82 19.51 -5.47
CA PRO A 146 17.43 20.41 -4.49
C PRO A 146 16.79 20.28 -3.10
N GLY A 147 17.57 20.31 -2.03
CA GLY A 147 17.07 20.18 -0.66
C GLY A 147 16.19 21.35 -0.20
N ASP A 148 16.24 22.47 -0.91
CA ASP A 148 15.39 23.67 -0.73
C ASP A 148 14.24 23.74 -1.75
N ALA A 149 13.98 22.66 -2.48
CA ALA A 149 12.85 22.60 -3.42
C ALA A 149 11.52 22.79 -2.70
N ASP A 150 10.60 23.54 -3.32
CA ASP A 150 9.23 23.61 -2.84
C ASP A 150 8.48 22.27 -3.13
N PRO A 151 7.50 21.91 -2.29
CA PRO A 151 6.66 20.75 -2.58
C PRO A 151 5.82 20.97 -3.83
N ASP A 152 5.63 19.91 -4.62
CA ASP A 152 4.78 19.90 -5.81
C ASP A 152 3.86 18.66 -5.77
N PRO A 153 2.54 18.84 -5.67
CA PRO A 153 1.79 20.11 -5.63
C PRO A 153 2.09 20.93 -4.37
N GLY A 154 2.08 22.26 -4.55
CA GLY A 154 2.38 23.22 -3.49
C GLY A 154 1.36 23.20 -2.33
N VAL A 155 1.75 23.79 -1.22
CA VAL A 155 0.89 23.90 -0.04
C VAL A 155 -0.31 24.79 -0.33
N CYS A 156 -1.51 24.34 0.03
CA CYS A 156 -2.75 25.12 -0.11
C CYS A 156 -2.59 26.52 0.51
N ALA A 157 -3.07 27.53 -0.23
CA ALA A 157 -2.97 28.94 0.21
C ALA A 157 -3.78 29.21 1.47
N ASP A 158 -4.93 28.56 1.63
CA ASP A 158 -5.73 28.63 2.85
C ASP A 158 -5.14 27.71 3.91
N ARG A 159 -4.50 28.32 4.91
CA ARG A 159 -3.82 27.61 5.98
C ARG A 159 -4.75 27.00 7.03
N HIS A 160 -6.06 27.23 6.93
CA HIS A 160 -7.07 26.66 7.83
C HIS A 160 -7.69 25.37 7.30
N GLU A 161 -7.42 25.01 6.03
CA GLU A 161 -7.92 23.78 5.44
C GLU A 161 -7.47 22.54 6.22
N GLY A 162 -8.44 21.68 6.57
CA GLY A 162 -8.23 20.49 7.38
C GLY A 162 -8.30 20.72 8.89
N SER A 163 -8.60 21.94 9.36
CA SER A 163 -8.70 22.22 10.80
C SER A 163 -9.72 21.31 11.49
N GLY A 164 -9.32 20.69 12.60
CA GLY A 164 -10.14 19.78 13.37
C GLY A 164 -10.31 18.39 12.75
N VAL A 165 -9.56 18.05 11.72
CA VAL A 165 -9.60 16.74 11.06
C VAL A 165 -8.33 15.94 11.36
N LEU A 166 -8.47 14.65 11.69
CA LEU A 166 -7.39 13.72 11.92
C LEU A 166 -7.25 12.76 10.72
N ILE A 167 -6.09 12.82 10.04
CA ILE A 167 -5.68 11.85 9.03
C ILE A 167 -4.71 10.86 9.68
N HIS A 168 -5.03 9.58 9.62
CA HIS A 168 -4.18 8.49 10.08
C HIS A 168 -3.48 7.84 8.89
N VAL A 169 -2.15 7.72 8.95
CA VAL A 169 -1.29 7.17 7.88
C VAL A 169 -0.55 5.95 8.41
N PRO A 170 -1.10 4.73 8.22
CA PRO A 170 -0.38 3.48 8.50
C PRO A 170 0.63 3.21 7.38
N ASP A 171 1.93 3.44 7.64
CA ASP A 171 2.99 3.39 6.63
C ASP A 171 4.35 3.00 7.24
N THR A 172 5.47 3.58 6.80
CA THR A 172 6.84 3.30 7.30
C THR A 172 7.22 4.15 8.52
N GLY A 173 6.32 4.99 9.04
CA GLY A 173 6.58 5.92 10.12
C GLY A 173 7.00 7.31 9.66
N LEU A 174 7.14 8.22 10.62
CA LEU A 174 7.60 9.60 10.40
C LEU A 174 9.11 9.68 10.65
N LEU A 175 9.85 10.25 9.71
CA LEU A 175 11.27 10.54 9.89
C LEU A 175 11.49 11.50 11.08
N ARG A 176 12.43 11.15 11.93
CA ARG A 176 12.78 11.97 13.09
C ARG A 176 13.21 13.37 12.65
N GLY A 177 12.59 14.37 13.23
CA GLY A 177 12.90 15.78 12.95
C GLY A 177 12.29 16.33 11.66
N ALA A 178 11.56 15.55 10.88
CA ALA A 178 10.94 16.01 9.62
C ALA A 178 10.02 17.21 9.82
N ALA A 179 9.20 17.21 10.88
CA ALA A 179 8.30 18.33 11.20
C ALA A 179 9.05 19.64 11.53
N ALA A 180 10.27 19.55 12.04
CA ALA A 180 11.12 20.72 12.30
C ALA A 180 11.86 21.20 11.04
N ALA A 181 12.18 20.28 10.12
CA ALA A 181 12.90 20.58 8.87
C ALA A 181 11.98 21.20 7.80
N HIS A 182 10.70 20.85 7.81
CA HIS A 182 9.76 21.24 6.75
C HIS A 182 8.53 21.94 7.36
N PRO A 183 8.35 23.25 7.14
CA PRO A 183 7.27 24.02 7.77
C PRO A 183 5.85 23.48 7.52
N TRP A 184 5.60 22.86 6.37
CA TRP A 184 4.28 22.28 6.06
C TRP A 184 4.00 20.98 6.81
N LEU A 185 5.01 20.35 7.42
CA LEU A 185 4.86 19.19 8.30
C LEU A 185 4.58 19.56 9.76
N ALA A 186 4.49 20.84 10.09
CA ALA A 186 4.10 21.25 11.44
C ALA A 186 2.72 20.66 11.81
N GLY A 187 2.62 19.92 12.92
CA GLY A 187 1.40 19.19 13.33
C GLY A 187 1.30 17.75 12.78
N VAL A 188 2.34 17.25 12.12
CA VAL A 188 2.50 15.82 11.85
C VAL A 188 3.22 15.17 13.03
N GLU A 189 2.67 14.05 13.50
CA GLU A 189 3.15 13.35 14.68
C GLU A 189 3.43 11.87 14.37
N PRO A 190 4.44 11.24 14.97
CA PRO A 190 4.60 9.80 14.92
C PRO A 190 3.50 9.14 15.76
N GLY A 191 2.96 8.02 15.28
CA GLY A 191 1.96 7.24 16.00
C GLY A 191 2.57 6.33 17.06
N ASN A 192 3.00 5.14 16.65
CA ASN A 192 3.56 4.13 17.53
C ASN A 192 5.11 4.17 17.56
N LYS A 193 5.74 4.32 16.42
CA LYS A 193 7.19 4.39 16.24
C LYS A 193 7.51 5.36 15.11
N GLU A 194 8.63 6.08 15.27
CA GLU A 194 9.22 6.83 14.16
C GLU A 194 9.75 5.89 13.08
N ASP A 195 9.93 6.39 11.86
CA ASP A 195 10.76 5.72 10.85
C ASP A 195 12.14 5.49 11.48
N PRO A 196 12.68 4.26 11.44
CA PRO A 196 13.94 3.92 12.09
C PRO A 196 15.15 4.72 11.56
N PHE A 197 14.99 5.41 10.44
CA PHE A 197 16.00 6.28 9.86
C PHE A 197 15.73 7.77 10.22
N PRO A 198 16.74 8.66 10.37
CA PRO A 198 18.17 8.36 10.45
C PRO A 198 18.60 8.01 11.88
N GLN A 199 19.45 6.99 12.00
CA GLN A 199 20.25 6.75 13.21
C GLN A 199 21.59 7.50 13.04
N PRO A 200 22.10 8.24 14.04
CA PRO A 200 23.45 8.79 13.95
C PRO A 200 24.54 7.73 14.27
N PRO A 201 25.55 7.49 13.38
CA PRO A 201 25.60 7.95 12.00
C PRO A 201 24.54 7.23 11.15
N PRO A 202 23.94 7.90 10.16
CA PRO A 202 22.96 7.26 9.30
C PRO A 202 23.61 6.09 8.55
N PRO A 203 22.90 4.95 8.36
CA PRO A 203 23.40 3.86 7.54
C PRO A 203 23.62 4.35 6.11
N ASP A 204 24.65 3.83 5.46
CA ASP A 204 24.99 4.09 4.07
C ASP A 204 25.12 2.77 3.31
N PRO A 205 24.25 2.47 2.38
CA PRO A 205 23.08 3.26 1.95
C PRO A 205 21.92 3.20 2.96
N MET A 206 20.98 4.17 2.85
CA MET A 206 19.74 4.14 3.63
C MET A 206 18.87 2.93 3.23
N PRO A 207 18.07 2.37 4.16
CA PRO A 207 17.18 1.26 3.85
C PRO A 207 16.18 1.59 2.74
N PRO A 208 15.71 0.59 1.98
CA PRO A 208 14.64 0.77 1.00
C PRO A 208 13.39 1.37 1.66
N TYR A 209 12.68 2.21 0.91
CA TYR A 209 11.43 2.87 1.32
C TYR A 209 11.52 3.80 2.54
N THR A 210 12.75 4.08 3.02
CA THR A 210 12.98 5.14 4.02
C THR A 210 12.26 6.42 3.61
N GLY A 211 11.53 7.03 4.56
CA GLY A 211 10.86 8.31 4.35
C GLY A 211 9.55 8.25 3.56
N HIS A 212 9.06 7.06 3.14
CA HIS A 212 7.81 6.94 2.37
C HIS A 212 6.63 7.52 3.16
N GLY A 213 6.44 7.15 4.43
CA GLY A 213 5.37 7.68 5.27
C GLY A 213 5.48 9.20 5.50
N THR A 214 6.71 9.73 5.59
CA THR A 214 6.94 11.18 5.69
C THR A 214 6.52 11.90 4.41
N PHE A 215 6.85 11.36 3.25
CA PHE A 215 6.45 11.91 1.96
C PHE A 215 4.92 11.96 1.83
N ILE A 216 4.25 10.86 2.20
CA ILE A 216 2.78 10.75 2.22
C ILE A 216 2.16 11.81 3.14
N ALA A 217 2.65 11.95 4.37
CA ALA A 217 2.18 12.98 5.29
C ALA A 217 2.36 14.38 4.71
N GLY A 218 3.49 14.63 4.03
CA GLY A 218 3.78 15.90 3.38
C GLY A 218 2.79 16.21 2.26
N VAL A 219 2.44 15.24 1.41
CA VAL A 219 1.42 15.44 0.36
C VAL A 219 0.05 15.74 0.96
N ALA A 220 -0.38 15.00 1.98
CA ALA A 220 -1.66 15.24 2.67
C ALA A 220 -1.70 16.66 3.28
N ARG A 221 -0.61 17.10 3.91
CA ARG A 221 -0.47 18.43 4.50
C ARG A 221 -0.43 19.55 3.46
N CYS A 222 0.09 19.29 2.26
CA CYS A 222 -0.01 20.26 1.17
C CYS A 222 -1.46 20.56 0.79
N MET A 223 -2.36 19.58 0.89
CA MET A 223 -3.79 19.77 0.58
C MET A 223 -4.59 20.28 1.78
N ALA A 224 -4.23 19.90 2.99
CA ALA A 224 -4.91 20.24 4.24
C ALA A 224 -3.92 20.74 5.30
N PRO A 225 -3.41 21.99 5.18
CA PRO A 225 -2.33 22.50 6.02
C PRO A 225 -2.61 22.52 7.53
N ALA A 226 -3.87 22.55 7.95
CA ALA A 226 -4.27 22.53 9.36
C ALA A 226 -4.73 21.15 9.86
N ALA A 227 -4.73 20.11 9.01
CA ALA A 227 -5.09 18.76 9.46
C ALA A 227 -4.04 18.21 10.43
N GLN A 228 -4.48 17.55 11.49
CA GLN A 228 -3.60 16.70 12.28
C GLN A 228 -3.30 15.43 11.47
N VAL A 229 -2.04 15.05 11.37
CA VAL A 229 -1.63 13.84 10.66
C VAL A 229 -0.80 12.97 11.59
N VAL A 230 -1.22 11.73 11.77
CA VAL A 230 -0.48 10.73 12.56
C VAL A 230 0.06 9.67 11.63
N VAL A 231 1.39 9.48 11.63
CA VAL A 231 2.07 8.49 10.79
C VAL A 231 2.54 7.33 11.65
N GLU A 232 2.02 6.13 11.41
CA GLU A 232 2.43 4.93 12.13
C GLU A 232 3.39 4.07 11.32
N ASN A 233 4.33 3.45 12.02
CA ASN A 233 5.23 2.46 11.44
C ASN A 233 4.59 1.07 11.56
N ILE A 234 3.74 0.73 10.60
CA ILE A 234 3.12 -0.60 10.46
C ILE A 234 3.86 -1.41 9.39
N LEU A 235 4.31 -0.78 8.31
CA LEU A 235 4.99 -1.43 7.19
C LEU A 235 6.51 -1.53 7.46
N SER A 236 6.87 -2.13 8.58
CA SER A 236 8.24 -2.12 9.13
C SER A 236 9.23 -3.06 8.42
N LEU A 237 8.75 -3.96 7.56
CA LEU A 237 9.55 -4.96 6.85
C LEU A 237 9.80 -4.51 5.41
N ASN A 238 10.70 -3.56 5.21
CA ASN A 238 10.96 -2.93 3.91
C ASN A 238 9.66 -2.50 3.20
N GLY A 239 8.83 -1.71 3.92
CA GLY A 239 7.57 -1.23 3.38
C GLY A 239 6.48 -2.30 3.23
N ALA A 240 6.57 -3.42 3.94
CA ALA A 240 5.60 -4.51 3.90
C ALA A 240 5.26 -5.03 5.29
N HIS A 241 4.12 -5.70 5.41
CA HIS A 241 3.76 -6.55 6.55
C HIS A 241 2.68 -7.57 6.18
N LEU A 242 2.40 -8.52 7.07
CA LEU A 242 1.30 -9.48 6.92
C LEU A 242 -0.06 -8.77 7.01
N GLU A 243 -1.04 -9.27 6.27
CA GLU A 243 -2.44 -8.82 6.33
C GLU A 243 -2.94 -8.74 7.78
N SER A 244 -2.70 -9.80 8.56
CA SER A 244 -3.10 -9.87 9.97
C SER A 244 -2.50 -8.75 10.81
N GLU A 245 -1.23 -8.40 10.61
CA GLU A 245 -0.54 -7.36 11.38
C GLU A 245 -1.01 -5.96 10.98
N ILE A 246 -1.23 -5.74 9.67
CA ILE A 246 -1.77 -4.47 9.19
C ILE A 246 -3.17 -4.23 9.76
N ILE A 247 -4.02 -5.26 9.77
CA ILE A 247 -5.36 -5.16 10.34
C ILE A 247 -5.30 -4.88 11.84
N ARG A 248 -4.38 -5.49 12.59
CA ARG A 248 -4.17 -5.17 14.00
C ARG A 248 -3.85 -3.68 14.19
N GLY A 249 -2.87 -3.16 13.44
CA GLY A 249 -2.56 -1.73 13.48
C GLY A 249 -3.71 -0.82 13.07
N LEU A 250 -4.56 -1.25 12.13
CA LEU A 250 -5.76 -0.49 11.77
C LEU A 250 -6.82 -0.50 12.87
N TYR A 251 -6.95 -1.57 13.65
CA TYR A 251 -7.82 -1.57 14.84
C TYR A 251 -7.28 -0.61 15.90
N ASP A 252 -5.98 -0.65 16.18
CA ASP A 252 -5.33 0.29 17.13
C ASP A 252 -5.51 1.75 16.67
N ALA A 253 -5.50 1.98 15.35
CA ALA A 253 -5.76 3.29 14.77
C ALA A 253 -7.17 3.81 15.05
N LEU A 254 -8.19 2.94 15.07
CA LEU A 254 -9.57 3.33 15.37
C LEU A 254 -9.75 3.88 16.80
N ASP A 255 -8.92 3.46 17.75
CA ASP A 255 -8.92 3.97 19.12
C ASP A 255 -8.57 5.48 19.20
N ARG A 256 -7.88 6.00 18.17
CA ARG A 256 -7.59 7.43 18.01
C ARG A 256 -8.74 8.20 17.37
N SER A 257 -9.82 7.52 16.96
CA SER A 257 -10.98 8.12 16.29
C SER A 257 -10.61 8.96 15.05
N PRO A 258 -9.86 8.41 14.07
CA PRO A 258 -9.50 9.16 12.88
C PRO A 258 -10.74 9.49 12.04
N ASP A 259 -10.66 10.59 11.29
CA ASP A 259 -11.66 10.94 10.29
C ASP A 259 -11.36 10.27 8.94
N VAL A 260 -10.08 10.21 8.59
CA VAL A 260 -9.56 9.64 7.34
C VAL A 260 -8.42 8.69 7.64
N ILE A 261 -8.48 7.47 7.12
CA ILE A 261 -7.36 6.54 7.10
C ILE A 261 -6.80 6.55 5.67
N CYS A 262 -5.52 6.87 5.53
CA CYS A 262 -4.80 6.92 4.25
C CYS A 262 -3.83 5.75 4.17
N LEU A 263 -4.17 4.70 3.43
CA LEU A 263 -3.37 3.47 3.30
C LEU A 263 -2.74 3.38 1.92
N SER A 264 -1.44 3.61 1.85
CA SER A 264 -0.66 3.53 0.60
C SER A 264 0.02 2.18 0.42
N ALA A 265 -0.69 1.11 0.73
CA ALA A 265 -0.23 -0.27 0.57
C ALA A 265 -1.37 -1.17 0.07
N GLY A 266 -1.00 -2.29 -0.50
CA GLY A 266 -1.97 -3.28 -0.94
C GLY A 266 -1.34 -4.55 -1.49
N THR A 267 -2.16 -5.40 -2.09
CA THR A 267 -1.73 -6.68 -2.67
C THR A 267 -2.73 -7.18 -3.70
N ARG A 268 -2.26 -8.06 -4.56
CA ARG A 268 -3.10 -9.02 -5.27
C ARG A 268 -3.38 -10.21 -4.37
N THR A 269 -4.40 -10.97 -4.66
CA THR A 269 -4.82 -12.08 -3.82
C THR A 269 -5.12 -13.33 -4.63
N ARG A 270 -5.14 -14.47 -3.94
CA ARG A 270 -5.53 -15.74 -4.53
C ARG A 270 -6.92 -15.63 -5.18
N TYR A 271 -7.01 -15.96 -6.47
CA TYR A 271 -8.20 -15.81 -7.32
C TYR A 271 -8.78 -14.41 -7.47
N GLY A 272 -8.04 -13.38 -7.05
CA GLY A 272 -8.52 -12.00 -7.01
C GLY A 272 -9.65 -11.77 -6.00
N LEU A 273 -9.83 -12.66 -5.03
CA LEU A 273 -10.85 -12.55 -3.99
C LEU A 273 -10.45 -11.51 -2.93
N PRO A 274 -11.43 -10.88 -2.27
CA PRO A 274 -11.16 -9.99 -1.14
C PRO A 274 -10.33 -10.67 -0.05
N PRO A 275 -9.29 -10.01 0.50
CA PRO A 275 -8.56 -10.52 1.65
C PRO A 275 -9.46 -10.54 2.89
N LEU A 276 -9.46 -11.69 3.60
CA LEU A 276 -10.47 -12.02 4.62
C LEU A 276 -10.44 -11.07 5.81
N ALA A 277 -9.24 -10.75 6.31
CA ALA A 277 -9.13 -9.89 7.49
C ALA A 277 -9.55 -8.44 7.17
N PHE A 278 -9.28 -7.93 5.96
CA PHE A 278 -9.80 -6.64 5.51
C PHE A 278 -11.32 -6.64 5.37
N GLU A 279 -11.92 -7.72 4.87
CA GLU A 279 -13.38 -7.82 4.78
C GLU A 279 -14.02 -7.69 6.17
N VAL A 280 -13.47 -8.38 7.17
CA VAL A 280 -13.96 -8.32 8.56
C VAL A 280 -13.72 -6.93 9.17
N PHE A 281 -12.53 -6.35 8.98
CA PHE A 281 -12.22 -5.00 9.43
C PHE A 281 -13.16 -3.95 8.82
N LEU A 282 -13.40 -3.98 7.52
CA LEU A 282 -14.27 -3.02 6.85
C LEU A 282 -15.75 -3.15 7.29
N ARG A 283 -16.17 -4.35 7.69
CA ARG A 283 -17.48 -4.55 8.32
C ARG A 283 -17.55 -3.78 9.66
N ARG A 284 -16.49 -3.88 10.47
CA ARG A 284 -16.37 -3.14 11.74
C ARG A 284 -16.24 -1.63 11.51
N LEU A 285 -15.44 -1.21 10.53
CA LEU A 285 -15.27 0.19 10.18
C LEU A 285 -16.60 0.88 9.84
N ARG A 286 -17.60 0.15 9.32
CA ARG A 286 -18.94 0.69 9.05
C ARG A 286 -19.67 1.14 10.31
N GLU A 287 -19.35 0.57 11.48
CA GLU A 287 -19.91 0.95 12.78
C GLU A 287 -19.31 2.27 13.28
N HIS A 288 -18.09 2.61 12.87
CA HIS A 288 -17.45 3.89 13.13
C HIS A 288 -18.01 4.94 12.14
N LYS A 289 -19.03 5.68 12.60
CA LYS A 289 -19.72 6.65 11.75
C LYS A 289 -18.78 7.77 11.32
N GLY A 290 -18.63 7.92 10.01
CA GLY A 290 -17.90 9.03 9.43
C GLY A 290 -16.48 8.74 9.00
N VAL A 291 -15.80 7.72 9.55
CA VAL A 291 -14.44 7.36 9.14
C VAL A 291 -14.44 6.84 7.70
N VAL A 292 -13.51 7.32 6.88
CA VAL A 292 -13.31 6.87 5.50
C VAL A 292 -11.90 6.28 5.33
N LEU A 293 -11.81 5.14 4.64
CA LEU A 293 -10.55 4.56 4.19
C LEU A 293 -10.30 4.99 2.74
N VAL A 294 -9.15 5.59 2.49
CA VAL A 294 -8.62 5.95 1.17
C VAL A 294 -7.43 5.07 0.90
N ALA A 295 -7.41 4.35 -0.23
CA ALA A 295 -6.39 3.35 -0.50
C ALA A 295 -5.81 3.47 -1.91
N ALA A 296 -4.51 3.18 -2.02
CA ALA A 296 -3.77 3.20 -3.28
C ALA A 296 -4.23 2.09 -4.23
N GLY A 297 -4.45 2.44 -5.50
CA GLY A 297 -4.94 1.52 -6.52
C GLY A 297 -3.89 0.55 -7.05
N GLY A 298 -2.59 0.73 -6.71
CA GLY A 298 -1.50 -0.11 -7.21
C GLY A 298 -0.87 0.41 -8.51
N ASN A 299 0.34 -0.10 -8.82
CA ASN A 299 1.20 0.47 -9.86
C ASN A 299 1.67 -0.56 -10.90
N ASP A 300 0.86 -1.59 -11.16
CA ASP A 300 1.18 -2.66 -12.12
C ASP A 300 0.73 -2.35 -13.55
N GLY A 301 0.01 -1.23 -13.75
CA GLY A 301 -0.63 -0.93 -15.02
C GLY A 301 -1.72 -1.95 -15.39
N ASP A 302 -2.26 -2.65 -14.41
CA ASP A 302 -3.19 -3.77 -14.57
C ASP A 302 -4.66 -3.39 -14.28
N ARG A 303 -5.57 -4.21 -14.77
CA ARG A 303 -7.02 -4.02 -14.65
C ARG A 303 -7.62 -4.84 -13.50
N GLY A 304 -6.94 -5.86 -13.03
CA GLY A 304 -7.39 -6.73 -11.95
C GLY A 304 -7.60 -5.99 -10.64
N PRO A 305 -8.42 -6.53 -9.73
CA PRO A 305 -8.63 -5.92 -8.43
C PRO A 305 -7.33 -5.87 -7.62
N TYR A 306 -7.11 -4.74 -6.97
CA TYR A 306 -6.00 -4.51 -6.05
C TYR A 306 -6.55 -4.17 -4.66
N TRP A 307 -6.17 -4.94 -3.67
CA TRP A 307 -6.77 -4.87 -2.34
C TRP A 307 -5.89 -4.15 -1.33
N PRO A 308 -6.47 -3.33 -0.43
CA PRO A 308 -7.91 -3.16 -0.14
C PRO A 308 -8.65 -2.13 -1.01
N ALA A 309 -7.98 -1.45 -1.95
CA ALA A 309 -8.59 -0.38 -2.74
C ALA A 309 -9.86 -0.85 -3.50
N ALA A 310 -9.89 -2.10 -3.96
CA ALA A 310 -11.03 -2.62 -4.73
C ALA A 310 -12.28 -2.96 -3.90
N PHE A 311 -12.25 -2.79 -2.56
CA PHE A 311 -13.46 -2.99 -1.74
C PHE A 311 -14.51 -1.89 -1.96
N PRO A 312 -15.77 -2.25 -2.09
CA PRO A 312 -16.86 -1.27 -2.07
C PRO A 312 -16.86 -0.48 -0.75
N GLY A 313 -16.83 0.85 -0.85
CA GLY A 313 -16.83 1.75 0.30
C GLY A 313 -15.43 2.17 0.78
N VAL A 314 -14.38 1.66 0.18
CA VAL A 314 -13.02 2.23 0.21
C VAL A 314 -12.92 3.22 -0.95
N VAL A 315 -12.29 4.38 -0.73
CA VAL A 315 -11.98 5.31 -1.82
C VAL A 315 -10.71 4.84 -2.52
N SER A 316 -10.87 4.29 -3.70
CA SER A 316 -9.75 3.77 -4.51
C SER A 316 -9.14 4.87 -5.37
N VAL A 317 -7.82 5.07 -5.25
CA VAL A 317 -7.12 6.17 -5.91
C VAL A 317 -6.08 5.65 -6.91
N GLY A 318 -6.28 6.00 -8.18
CA GLY A 318 -5.30 5.83 -9.24
C GLY A 318 -4.43 7.09 -9.42
N ALA A 319 -3.33 6.95 -10.15
CA ALA A 319 -2.41 8.05 -10.43
C ALA A 319 -2.61 8.65 -11.82
N LEU A 320 -2.62 9.98 -11.89
CA LEU A 320 -2.43 10.74 -13.11
C LEU A 320 -0.93 10.89 -13.41
N SER A 321 -0.61 10.97 -14.70
CA SER A 321 0.71 11.32 -15.21
C SER A 321 1.12 12.75 -14.82
N ALA A 322 2.39 13.08 -14.99
CA ALA A 322 2.95 14.38 -14.61
C ALA A 322 2.24 15.59 -15.28
N ASN A 323 1.59 15.41 -16.42
CA ASN A 323 0.80 16.46 -17.09
C ASN A 323 -0.63 16.62 -16.56
N TRP A 324 -1.08 15.75 -15.63
CA TRP A 324 -2.42 15.67 -15.03
C TRP A 324 -3.58 15.44 -16.02
N ARG A 325 -3.29 15.03 -17.25
CA ARG A 325 -4.28 14.89 -18.34
C ARG A 325 -4.50 13.46 -18.80
N SER A 326 -3.64 12.54 -18.36
CA SER A 326 -3.72 11.13 -18.68
C SER A 326 -3.48 10.29 -17.42
N ARG A 327 -3.90 9.05 -17.44
CA ARG A 327 -3.52 8.07 -16.42
C ARG A 327 -2.02 7.81 -16.53
N ALA A 328 -1.31 7.77 -15.40
CA ALA A 328 0.07 7.33 -15.37
C ALA A 328 0.17 5.88 -15.87
N SER A 329 1.20 5.57 -16.67
CA SER A 329 1.35 4.27 -17.32
C SER A 329 1.36 3.10 -16.34
N PHE A 330 1.95 3.33 -15.18
CA PHE A 330 2.04 2.37 -14.08
C PHE A 330 0.72 2.20 -13.31
N SER A 331 -0.15 3.22 -13.27
CA SER A 331 -1.36 3.17 -12.44
C SER A 331 -2.28 2.04 -12.84
N ASN A 332 -2.72 1.24 -11.88
CA ASN A 332 -3.81 0.30 -12.10
C ASN A 332 -5.09 1.03 -12.50
N TYR A 333 -5.99 0.33 -13.17
CA TYR A 333 -7.22 0.88 -13.73
C TYR A 333 -8.35 -0.13 -13.74
N GLY A 334 -9.57 0.34 -13.90
CA GLY A 334 -10.76 -0.52 -13.96
C GLY A 334 -11.98 0.17 -13.38
N GLY A 335 -13.11 -0.51 -13.42
CA GLY A 335 -14.37 0.00 -12.87
C GLY A 335 -14.39 0.10 -11.33
N TRP A 336 -13.40 -0.47 -10.68
CA TRP A 336 -13.23 -0.43 -9.23
C TRP A 336 -12.39 0.77 -8.75
N VAL A 337 -11.68 1.48 -9.65
CA VAL A 337 -10.97 2.73 -9.30
C VAL A 337 -11.96 3.88 -9.30
N ASP A 338 -12.15 4.51 -8.13
CA ASP A 338 -13.12 5.59 -7.96
C ASP A 338 -12.65 6.92 -8.56
N VAL A 339 -11.35 7.23 -8.43
CA VAL A 339 -10.81 8.53 -8.80
C VAL A 339 -9.32 8.46 -9.13
N TYR A 340 -8.88 9.34 -10.03
CA TYR A 340 -7.46 9.56 -10.32
C TYR A 340 -7.04 10.94 -9.83
N ALA A 341 -5.84 11.01 -9.25
CA ALA A 341 -5.22 12.26 -8.78
C ALA A 341 -3.75 12.31 -9.18
N PRO A 342 -3.09 13.48 -9.20
CA PRO A 342 -1.65 13.59 -9.46
C PRO A 342 -0.86 12.60 -8.61
N GLY A 343 -0.01 11.78 -9.28
CA GLY A 343 0.76 10.73 -8.61
C GLY A 343 2.09 10.43 -9.31
N GLU A 344 2.43 11.13 -10.40
CA GLU A 344 3.70 10.99 -11.10
C GLU A 344 4.53 12.26 -10.96
N GLY A 345 5.78 12.11 -10.49
CA GLY A 345 6.75 13.18 -10.38
C GLY A 345 6.48 14.18 -9.24
N LEU A 346 5.75 13.81 -8.19
CA LEU A 346 5.50 14.68 -7.05
C LEU A 346 6.80 14.96 -6.30
N VAL A 347 6.91 16.15 -5.71
CA VAL A 347 8.06 16.56 -4.88
C VAL A 347 7.58 16.80 -3.45
N ASN A 348 8.24 16.17 -2.47
CA ASN A 348 7.91 16.41 -1.06
C ASN A 348 9.06 16.04 -0.12
N ALA A 349 8.82 16.20 1.19
CA ALA A 349 9.77 15.92 2.25
C ALA A 349 10.27 14.45 2.21
N PHE A 350 11.57 14.30 2.39
CA PHE A 350 12.27 13.03 2.31
C PHE A 350 13.43 12.99 3.30
N ALA A 351 14.14 11.85 3.37
CA ALA A 351 15.34 11.69 4.16
C ALA A 351 16.54 12.47 3.57
N SER A 352 17.56 12.70 4.40
CA SER A 352 18.88 13.14 3.95
C SER A 352 19.87 11.98 4.07
N GLY A 353 20.63 11.70 3.02
CA GLY A 353 21.60 10.60 2.98
C GLY A 353 21.74 10.00 1.60
N VAL A 354 22.42 8.86 1.53
CA VAL A 354 22.66 8.14 0.27
C VAL A 354 21.68 6.99 0.13
N TYR A 355 20.98 6.94 -0.98
CA TYR A 355 20.11 5.85 -1.40
C TYR A 355 20.78 5.06 -2.51
N GLU A 356 20.76 3.74 -2.43
CA GLU A 356 21.21 2.87 -3.52
C GLU A 356 20.00 2.22 -4.18
N CYS A 357 19.82 2.51 -5.46
CA CYS A 357 18.73 1.95 -6.26
C CYS A 357 18.81 0.43 -6.29
N LYS A 358 17.69 -0.22 -6.06
CA LYS A 358 17.58 -1.68 -6.00
C LYS A 358 16.87 -2.25 -7.24
N GLU A 359 16.26 -1.40 -8.04
CA GLU A 359 15.40 -1.80 -9.13
C GLU A 359 16.01 -1.48 -10.51
N PRO A 360 15.82 -2.38 -11.50
CA PRO A 360 16.18 -2.06 -12.88
C PRO A 360 15.39 -0.87 -13.42
N PRO A 361 15.95 -0.05 -14.31
CA PRO A 361 17.30 -0.16 -14.88
C PRO A 361 18.42 0.46 -14.03
N HIS A 362 18.10 1.05 -12.88
CA HIS A 362 19.00 1.85 -12.05
C HIS A 362 19.65 1.06 -10.91
N ALA A 363 19.47 -0.25 -10.82
CA ALA A 363 20.03 -1.07 -9.75
C ALA A 363 21.54 -0.83 -9.56
N GLY A 364 21.95 -0.49 -8.32
CA GLY A 364 23.30 -0.13 -7.95
C GLY A 364 23.65 1.36 -8.14
N GLU A 365 22.79 2.17 -8.76
CA GLU A 365 22.97 3.63 -8.83
C GLU A 365 22.83 4.24 -7.42
N ARG A 366 23.73 5.15 -7.06
CA ARG A 366 23.68 5.84 -5.77
C ARG A 366 23.23 7.28 -5.96
N ARG A 367 22.21 7.68 -5.18
CA ARG A 367 21.60 8.99 -5.19
C ARG A 367 21.75 9.66 -3.83
N SER A 368 22.03 10.96 -3.82
CA SER A 368 22.25 11.75 -2.60
C SER A 368 21.09 12.70 -2.35
N PHE A 369 20.41 12.52 -1.23
CA PHE A 369 19.24 13.31 -0.85
C PHE A 369 19.55 14.30 0.27
N HIS A 370 18.86 15.43 0.25
CA HIS A 370 19.05 16.56 1.18
C HIS A 370 17.71 17.03 1.76
N GLY A 371 16.86 16.10 2.19
CA GLY A 371 15.57 16.38 2.82
C GLY A 371 14.38 16.42 1.87
N MET A 372 14.61 16.40 0.56
CA MET A 372 13.55 16.42 -0.48
C MET A 372 13.81 15.34 -1.52
N ALA A 373 12.72 14.83 -2.10
CA ALA A 373 12.78 13.92 -3.24
C ALA A 373 11.64 14.17 -4.23
N ARG A 374 11.84 13.74 -5.49
CA ARG A 374 10.75 13.53 -6.46
C ARG A 374 10.40 12.05 -6.47
N TRP A 375 9.10 11.75 -6.44
CA TRP A 375 8.67 10.37 -6.41
C TRP A 375 7.35 10.15 -7.16
N SER A 376 7.10 8.91 -7.61
CA SER A 376 5.91 8.55 -8.39
C SER A 376 5.25 7.30 -7.84
N GLY A 377 3.92 7.28 -7.81
CA GLY A 377 3.11 6.13 -7.37
C GLY A 377 1.68 6.52 -7.05
N THR A 378 0.76 5.55 -7.11
CA THR A 378 -0.58 5.71 -6.53
C THR A 378 -0.51 5.95 -5.03
N SER A 379 0.58 5.53 -4.38
CA SER A 379 0.92 5.85 -3.00
C SER A 379 0.93 7.34 -2.70
N PHE A 380 1.25 8.19 -3.70
CA PHE A 380 1.32 9.64 -3.52
C PHE A 380 0.06 10.37 -4.03
N ALA A 381 -0.69 9.76 -4.94
CA ALA A 381 -2.02 10.22 -5.30
C ALA A 381 -3.03 10.05 -4.15
N THR A 382 -2.88 8.99 -3.36
CA THR A 382 -3.77 8.63 -2.24
C THR A 382 -3.80 9.69 -1.14
N PRO A 383 -2.67 10.16 -0.57
CA PRO A 383 -2.66 11.22 0.42
C PRO A 383 -3.14 12.56 -0.11
N LEU A 384 -2.97 12.84 -1.40
CA LEU A 384 -3.55 14.03 -2.03
C LEU A 384 -5.08 14.00 -1.90
N VAL A 385 -5.72 12.87 -2.24
CA VAL A 385 -7.17 12.70 -2.10
C VAL A 385 -7.58 12.72 -0.63
N ALA A 386 -6.83 12.08 0.28
CA ALA A 386 -7.11 12.12 1.71
C ALA A 386 -7.06 13.56 2.26
N GLY A 387 -6.08 14.36 1.86
CA GLY A 387 -5.98 15.77 2.21
C GLY A 387 -7.13 16.60 1.65
N LEU A 388 -7.55 16.39 0.39
CA LEU A 388 -8.72 17.06 -0.18
C LEU A 388 -10.02 16.71 0.56
N ILE A 389 -10.18 15.46 1.03
CA ILE A 389 -11.31 15.07 1.87
C ILE A 389 -11.26 15.84 3.19
N ALA A 390 -10.11 15.89 3.87
CA ALA A 390 -9.93 16.63 5.12
C ALA A 390 -10.20 18.13 4.95
N ALA A 391 -9.71 18.73 3.88
CA ALA A 391 -9.97 20.12 3.53
C ALA A 391 -11.47 20.39 3.35
N ARG A 392 -12.19 19.51 2.66
CA ARG A 392 -13.64 19.64 2.51
C ARG A 392 -14.36 19.49 3.85
N MET A 393 -14.00 18.51 4.67
CA MET A 393 -14.59 18.30 6.00
C MET A 393 -14.53 19.57 6.85
N SER A 394 -13.36 20.20 6.92
CA SER A 394 -13.16 21.42 7.72
C SER A 394 -14.02 22.61 7.24
N ARG A 395 -14.28 22.71 5.94
CA ARG A 395 -15.10 23.78 5.36
C ARG A 395 -16.60 23.54 5.55
N THR A 396 -17.05 22.29 5.45
CA THR A 396 -18.49 21.99 5.34
C THR A 396 -19.08 21.39 6.61
N GLY A 397 -18.27 20.89 7.54
CA GLY A 397 -18.73 20.13 8.69
C GLY A 397 -19.22 18.71 8.34
N GLU A 398 -19.02 18.27 7.08
CA GLU A 398 -19.30 16.90 6.66
C GLU A 398 -18.32 15.93 7.34
N ASN A 399 -18.76 14.71 7.64
CA ASN A 399 -17.84 13.66 8.07
C ASN A 399 -17.07 13.09 6.87
N GLY A 400 -16.04 12.26 7.11
CA GLY A 400 -15.13 11.75 6.07
C GLY A 400 -15.86 11.04 4.93
N ARG A 401 -16.87 10.21 5.21
CA ARG A 401 -17.66 9.53 4.18
C ARG A 401 -18.52 10.46 3.35
N GLN A 402 -19.11 11.47 3.98
CA GLN A 402 -19.92 12.48 3.29
C GLN A 402 -19.05 13.34 2.39
N ALA A 403 -17.93 13.83 2.91
CA ALA A 403 -16.94 14.61 2.16
C ALA A 403 -16.37 13.82 0.97
N ALA A 404 -15.98 12.57 1.18
CA ALA A 404 -15.51 11.68 0.11
C ALA A 404 -16.58 11.48 -0.98
N LYS A 405 -17.83 11.16 -0.58
CA LYS A 405 -18.94 10.99 -1.53
C LYS A 405 -19.17 12.23 -2.37
N ALA A 406 -19.13 13.40 -1.77
CA ALA A 406 -19.34 14.67 -2.46
C ALA A 406 -18.20 14.98 -3.43
N LEU A 407 -16.94 14.78 -3.02
CA LEU A 407 -15.78 14.96 -3.89
C LEU A 407 -15.78 13.96 -5.06
N LEU A 408 -16.12 12.70 -4.84
CA LEU A 408 -16.26 11.72 -5.90
C LEU A 408 -17.37 12.06 -6.90
N ALA A 409 -18.48 12.63 -6.42
CA ALA A 409 -19.54 13.13 -7.28
C ALA A 409 -19.04 14.31 -8.16
N GLN A 410 -18.31 15.24 -7.57
CA GLN A 410 -17.68 16.35 -8.28
C GLN A 410 -16.64 15.83 -9.32
N ALA A 411 -15.76 14.91 -8.91
CA ALA A 411 -14.74 14.30 -9.77
C ALA A 411 -15.35 13.67 -11.04
N ARG A 412 -16.53 13.08 -10.94
CA ARG A 412 -17.25 12.50 -12.09
C ARG A 412 -17.68 13.56 -13.10
N THR A 413 -17.99 14.78 -12.66
CA THR A 413 -18.34 15.90 -13.57
C THR A 413 -17.12 16.43 -14.33
N GLN A 414 -15.93 16.17 -13.81
CA GLN A 414 -14.64 16.59 -14.36
C GLN A 414 -13.88 15.42 -15.01
N ALA A 415 -14.55 14.31 -15.31
CA ALA A 415 -13.93 13.11 -15.83
C ALA A 415 -13.17 13.36 -17.14
N ILE A 416 -11.97 12.84 -17.23
CA ILE A 416 -11.14 12.86 -18.43
C ILE A 416 -11.47 11.62 -19.27
N ARG A 417 -11.76 11.83 -20.55
CA ARG A 417 -12.06 10.75 -21.49
C ARG A 417 -10.89 9.76 -21.55
N GLY A 418 -11.17 8.47 -21.32
CA GLY A 418 -10.16 7.41 -21.30
C GLY A 418 -9.38 7.27 -20.00
N VAL A 419 -9.65 8.13 -19.00
CA VAL A 419 -9.09 8.05 -17.67
C VAL A 419 -10.18 7.69 -16.65
N GLY A 420 -11.17 8.55 -16.50
CA GLY A 420 -12.22 8.46 -15.49
C GLY A 420 -12.35 9.73 -14.68
N ALA A 421 -12.99 9.64 -13.52
CA ALA A 421 -13.14 10.75 -12.58
C ALA A 421 -11.78 11.23 -12.06
N VAL A 422 -11.59 12.55 -11.93
CA VAL A 422 -10.32 13.14 -11.50
C VAL A 422 -10.52 14.14 -10.37
N LEU A 423 -9.57 14.19 -9.44
CA LEU A 423 -9.44 15.22 -8.41
C LEU A 423 -8.09 15.89 -8.54
N LEU A 424 -8.11 17.21 -8.69
CA LEU A 424 -6.91 18.02 -8.85
C LEU A 424 -6.79 19.07 -7.76
N PRO A 425 -5.58 19.44 -7.32
CA PRO A 425 -5.36 20.52 -6.38
C PRO A 425 -5.98 21.83 -6.86
N GLY A 426 -6.62 22.58 -5.98
CA GLY A 426 -7.14 23.92 -6.27
C GLY A 426 -8.45 24.00 -7.08
N GLN A 427 -9.10 22.88 -7.40
CA GLN A 427 -10.33 22.82 -8.20
C GLN A 427 -11.60 22.75 -7.34
N ASP A 428 -11.69 23.46 -6.24
CA ASP A 428 -12.94 23.49 -5.45
C ASP A 428 -13.87 24.60 -5.94
N GLU A 429 -15.04 24.24 -6.48
CA GLU A 429 -16.04 25.16 -7.00
C GLU A 429 -16.72 26.02 -5.90
N SER A 430 -16.47 25.75 -4.60
CA SER A 430 -16.99 26.58 -3.53
C SER A 430 -16.37 27.98 -3.45
N ARG A 431 -15.43 28.31 -4.35
CA ARG A 431 -14.79 29.63 -4.50
C ARG A 431 -15.31 30.43 -5.68
N ARG A 432 -16.36 29.98 -6.41
CA ARG A 432 -17.02 30.78 -7.46
C ARG A 432 -18.31 31.40 -7.00
#